data_41a80931fcf74e2ebda77fda12c77843
#
_entry.id   41a80931fcf74e2ebda77fda12c77843
#
_cell.length_a   1.000
_cell.length_b   1.000
_cell.length_c   1.000
_cell.angle_alpha   90.00
_cell.angle_beta   90.00
_cell.angle_gamma   90.00
#
_symmetry.space_group_name_H-M   'P 1'
#
loop_
_entity.id
_entity.type
_entity.pdbx_description
1 polymer ?
#
loop_
_entity_poly.entity_id
_entity_poly.type
_entity_poly.pdbx_seq_one_letter_code
_entity_poly.pdbx_strand_id
1 'polypeptide(L)'
;MKFIGIIPARYSSSRFPGKPLAILGGKAVIEHVYRQVSSVMEDVFVATDDQRIYDAVEAFGGKAIMTRSDHQSGTDRICEALDKVGGDFDVVINIQGDEPFIQRSQLETVMQCFDDPRTQIATLGKPFDSMEAVENPNSPKIVLDNDGYALYFSRSVIPFVRGKESEEWLRHFPFLKHIGLYAYRTEVLREVSRLPQSPLELAESLEQLRWLQNGYKIKVGLTDVETIGIDTPEDLQRAEEKLSSL
;
A
#
# COMPACT_ATOMS: atom_id res chain seq x y z
N MET A 1 0.07 21.54 -0.62
CA MET A 1 -0.85 20.42 -0.39
C MET A 1 -0.47 19.79 0.95
N LYS A 2 -1.43 19.54 1.83
CA LYS A 2 -1.19 19.00 3.17
C LYS A 2 -1.49 17.49 3.16
N PHE A 3 -0.47 16.68 3.48
CA PHE A 3 -0.55 15.23 3.50
C PHE A 3 -0.64 14.71 4.94
N ILE A 4 -1.35 13.58 5.13
CA ILE A 4 -1.33 12.80 6.35
C ILE A 4 -1.02 11.33 6.01
N GLY A 5 -0.10 10.71 6.77
CA GLY A 5 0.19 9.29 6.69
C GLY A 5 -0.61 8.52 7.75
N ILE A 6 -1.36 7.51 7.34
CA ILE A 6 -2.07 6.63 8.27
C ILE A 6 -1.62 5.19 8.01
N ILE A 7 -1.19 4.52 9.07
CA ILE A 7 -0.68 3.15 9.07
C ILE A 7 -1.71 2.25 9.75
N PRO A 8 -2.58 1.55 8.99
CA PRO A 8 -3.52 0.61 9.60
C PRO A 8 -2.75 -0.59 10.17
N ALA A 9 -3.04 -0.93 11.41
CA ALA A 9 -2.42 -2.05 12.10
C ALA A 9 -3.46 -2.79 12.96
N ARG A 10 -3.57 -4.11 12.78
CA ARG A 10 -4.43 -4.96 13.61
C ARG A 10 -3.64 -6.14 14.16
N TYR A 11 -4.02 -6.54 15.36
CA TYR A 11 -3.39 -7.68 16.01
C TYR A 11 -3.83 -9.00 15.39
N SER A 12 -5.11 -9.10 15.02
CA SER A 12 -5.71 -10.30 14.43
C SER A 12 -5.26 -10.47 12.98
N SER A 13 -4.36 -11.42 12.76
CA SER A 13 -3.94 -11.89 11.44
C SER A 13 -4.00 -13.41 11.44
N SER A 14 -4.57 -14.02 10.40
CA SER A 14 -4.70 -15.49 10.32
C SER A 14 -3.34 -16.19 10.17
N ARG A 15 -2.41 -15.57 9.46
CA ARG A 15 -1.08 -16.14 9.15
C ARG A 15 -0.04 -15.82 10.22
N PHE A 16 -0.10 -14.61 10.81
CA PHE A 16 0.87 -14.14 11.79
C PHE A 16 0.20 -13.21 12.81
N PRO A 17 -0.49 -13.75 13.84
CA PRO A 17 -1.09 -12.93 14.90
C PRO A 17 -0.07 -12.07 15.63
N GLY A 18 -0.40 -10.81 15.89
CA GLY A 18 0.52 -9.87 16.56
C GLY A 18 1.66 -9.36 15.68
N LYS A 19 1.63 -9.60 14.38
CA LYS A 19 2.62 -9.16 13.40
C LYS A 19 3.16 -7.75 13.60
N PRO A 20 2.34 -6.70 13.84
CA PRO A 20 2.84 -5.34 14.05
C PRO A 20 3.79 -5.21 15.27
N LEU A 21 3.64 -6.10 16.27
CA LEU A 21 4.44 -6.11 17.48
C LEU A 21 5.61 -7.10 17.41
N ALA A 22 5.75 -7.88 16.34
CA ALA A 22 6.89 -8.78 16.15
C ALA A 22 8.19 -7.97 16.12
N ILE A 23 9.23 -8.52 16.74
CA ILE A 23 10.52 -7.82 16.88
C ILE A 23 11.37 -8.09 15.63
N LEU A 24 11.86 -7.02 15.03
CA LEU A 24 12.79 -6.99 13.92
C LEU A 24 13.98 -6.12 14.31
N GLY A 25 15.18 -6.71 14.44
CA GLY A 25 16.38 -5.95 14.82
C GLY A 25 16.24 -5.14 16.12
N GLY A 26 15.52 -5.69 17.11
CA GLY A 26 15.33 -5.07 18.42
C GLY A 26 14.20 -4.02 18.52
N LYS A 27 13.43 -3.79 17.46
CA LYS A 27 12.26 -2.89 17.44
C LYS A 27 11.05 -3.62 16.89
N ALA A 28 9.85 -3.18 17.26
CA ALA A 28 8.62 -3.70 16.66
C ALA A 28 8.52 -3.35 15.15
N VAL A 29 7.95 -4.23 14.36
CA VAL A 29 7.72 -4.00 12.91
C VAL A 29 7.01 -2.66 12.68
N ILE A 30 5.98 -2.36 13.46
CA ILE A 30 5.23 -1.10 13.36
C ILE A 30 6.10 0.12 13.69
N GLU A 31 7.08 -0.01 14.58
CA GLU A 31 8.02 1.08 14.90
C GLU A 31 8.94 1.40 13.72
N HIS A 32 9.41 0.37 12.99
CA HIS A 32 10.20 0.59 11.77
C HIS A 32 9.39 1.37 10.73
N VAL A 33 8.17 0.91 10.44
CA VAL A 33 7.28 1.60 9.48
C VAL A 33 7.03 3.05 9.91
N TYR A 34 6.63 3.26 11.17
CA TYR A 34 6.32 4.59 11.70
C TYR A 34 7.52 5.54 11.57
N ARG A 35 8.72 5.11 11.97
CA ARG A 35 9.93 5.93 11.91
C ARG A 35 10.33 6.28 10.49
N GLN A 36 10.22 5.33 9.54
CA GLN A 36 10.49 5.61 8.12
C GLN A 36 9.53 6.68 7.58
N VAL A 37 8.23 6.53 7.83
CA VAL A 37 7.22 7.48 7.36
C VAL A 37 7.39 8.85 8.02
N SER A 38 7.65 8.90 9.34
CA SER A 38 7.86 10.14 10.09
C SER A 38 9.13 10.88 9.69
N SER A 39 10.07 10.22 9.00
CA SER A 39 11.24 10.91 8.42
C SER A 39 10.90 11.74 7.16
N VAL A 40 9.71 11.53 6.59
CA VAL A 40 9.27 12.18 5.34
C VAL A 40 8.12 13.15 5.60
N MET A 41 7.24 12.85 6.54
CA MET A 41 6.05 13.65 6.82
C MET A 41 5.83 13.80 8.33
N GLU A 42 5.24 14.92 8.73
CA GLU A 42 5.06 15.32 10.13
C GLU A 42 3.77 14.72 10.75
N ASP A 43 2.71 14.64 9.95
CA ASP A 43 1.42 14.12 10.39
C ASP A 43 1.31 12.63 10.05
N VAL A 44 1.77 11.78 11.00
CA VAL A 44 1.74 10.31 10.87
C VAL A 44 1.02 9.71 12.07
N PHE A 45 0.11 8.75 11.80
CA PHE A 45 -0.68 8.07 12.83
C PHE A 45 -0.78 6.57 12.55
N VAL A 46 -0.74 5.77 13.60
CA VAL A 46 -1.09 4.34 13.54
C VAL A 46 -2.56 4.18 13.90
N ALA A 47 -3.35 3.58 13.00
CA ALA A 47 -4.77 3.30 13.23
C ALA A 47 -4.94 1.84 13.64
N THR A 48 -5.40 1.57 14.86
CA THR A 48 -5.50 0.22 15.42
C THR A 48 -6.78 0.02 16.22
N ASP A 49 -7.22 -1.23 16.32
CA ASP A 49 -8.33 -1.68 17.18
C ASP A 49 -7.83 -2.45 18.42
N ASP A 50 -6.51 -2.51 18.64
CA ASP A 50 -5.90 -3.31 19.69
C ASP A 50 -5.07 -2.44 20.66
N GLN A 51 -5.38 -2.52 21.95
CA GLN A 51 -4.73 -1.71 22.98
C GLN A 51 -3.23 -1.99 23.06
N ARG A 52 -2.78 -3.23 22.81
CA ARG A 52 -1.36 -3.60 22.85
C ARG A 52 -0.56 -2.87 21.76
N ILE A 53 -1.15 -2.71 20.57
CA ILE A 53 -0.51 -1.94 19.50
C ILE A 53 -0.53 -0.46 19.82
N TYR A 54 -1.64 0.05 20.35
CA TYR A 54 -1.75 1.44 20.80
C TYR A 54 -0.67 1.79 21.81
N ASP A 55 -0.56 1.00 22.89
CA ASP A 55 0.41 1.21 23.95
C ASP A 55 1.87 1.12 23.46
N ALA A 56 2.15 0.18 22.55
CA ALA A 56 3.47 0.05 21.95
C ALA A 56 3.84 1.28 21.10
N VAL A 57 2.88 1.84 20.34
CA VAL A 57 3.10 3.05 19.54
C VAL A 57 3.38 4.26 20.43
N GLU A 58 2.60 4.46 21.48
CA GLU A 58 2.84 5.52 22.48
C GLU A 58 4.20 5.35 23.17
N ALA A 59 4.60 4.11 23.50
CA ALA A 59 5.85 3.84 24.19
C ALA A 59 7.10 4.25 23.40
N PHE A 60 7.08 4.19 22.06
CA PHE A 60 8.19 4.70 21.25
C PHE A 60 8.02 6.17 20.81
N GLY A 61 6.99 6.87 21.32
CA GLY A 61 6.70 8.28 21.04
C GLY A 61 5.96 8.51 19.71
N GLY A 62 5.30 7.48 19.16
CA GLY A 62 4.43 7.59 17.99
C GLY A 62 3.05 8.11 18.36
N LYS A 63 2.25 8.46 17.34
CA LYS A 63 0.85 8.87 17.48
C LYS A 63 -0.05 7.70 17.09
N ALA A 64 -0.95 7.26 17.98
CA ALA A 64 -1.89 6.18 17.73
C ALA A 64 -3.35 6.65 17.82
N ILE A 65 -4.24 5.99 17.07
CA ILE A 65 -5.67 6.24 17.08
C ILE A 65 -6.41 4.92 17.20
N MET A 66 -7.26 4.82 18.23
CA MET A 66 -8.16 3.67 18.36
C MET A 66 -9.29 3.77 17.33
N THR A 67 -9.49 2.69 16.59
CA THR A 67 -10.56 2.53 15.61
C THR A 67 -11.41 1.32 15.95
N ARG A 68 -12.58 1.19 15.32
CA ARG A 68 -13.45 0.04 15.52
C ARG A 68 -12.76 -1.25 15.01
N SER A 69 -13.18 -2.39 15.57
CA SER A 69 -12.65 -3.72 15.21
C SER A 69 -13.36 -4.38 14.03
N ASP A 70 -14.53 -3.84 13.61
CA ASP A 70 -15.40 -4.42 12.59
C ASP A 70 -15.11 -3.97 11.15
N HIS A 71 -14.04 -3.19 10.94
CA HIS A 71 -13.61 -2.78 9.60
C HIS A 71 -13.23 -3.97 8.72
N GLN A 72 -13.76 -3.97 7.50
CA GLN A 72 -13.51 -5.03 6.53
C GLN A 72 -12.18 -4.85 5.79
N SER A 73 -11.73 -3.60 5.65
CA SER A 73 -10.50 -3.26 4.92
C SER A 73 -9.61 -2.27 5.68
N GLY A 74 -8.35 -2.15 5.24
CA GLY A 74 -7.45 -1.09 5.69
C GLY A 74 -7.97 0.30 5.30
N THR A 75 -8.60 0.41 4.13
CA THR A 75 -9.20 1.64 3.61
C THR A 75 -10.29 2.18 4.53
N ASP A 76 -11.18 1.30 5.03
CA ASP A 76 -12.24 1.69 5.98
C ASP A 76 -11.63 2.21 7.29
N ARG A 77 -10.59 1.52 7.80
CA ARG A 77 -9.90 1.89 9.03
C ARG A 77 -9.22 3.25 8.95
N ILE A 78 -8.52 3.53 7.84
CA ILE A 78 -7.85 4.83 7.68
C ILE A 78 -8.86 5.96 7.49
N CYS A 79 -10.03 5.70 6.91
CA CYS A 79 -11.11 6.67 6.79
C CYS A 79 -11.64 7.08 8.17
N GLU A 80 -11.94 6.11 9.06
CA GLU A 80 -12.31 6.42 10.44
C GLU A 80 -11.21 7.16 11.21
N ALA A 81 -9.96 6.73 11.04
CA ALA A 81 -8.82 7.38 11.70
C ALA A 81 -8.68 8.84 11.26
N LEU A 82 -8.80 9.12 9.95
CA LEU A 82 -8.79 10.48 9.42
C LEU A 82 -9.87 11.36 10.06
N ASP A 83 -11.10 10.85 10.14
CA ASP A 83 -12.21 11.60 10.73
C ASP A 83 -12.00 11.86 12.24
N LYS A 84 -11.34 10.96 12.97
CA LYS A 84 -10.97 11.13 14.38
C LYS A 84 -9.81 12.10 14.59
N VAL A 85 -8.80 12.09 13.70
CA VAL A 85 -7.71 13.08 13.75
C VAL A 85 -8.25 14.48 13.52
N GLY A 86 -9.22 14.60 12.62
CA GLY A 86 -9.71 15.90 12.17
C GLY A 86 -8.61 16.66 11.39
N GLY A 87 -8.76 17.97 11.30
CA GLY A 87 -7.83 18.83 10.58
C GLY A 87 -8.14 18.92 9.09
N ASP A 88 -7.39 19.77 8.41
CA ASP A 88 -7.59 20.13 7.01
C ASP A 88 -6.46 19.49 6.18
N PHE A 89 -6.63 18.23 5.80
CA PHE A 89 -5.69 17.49 4.98
C PHE A 89 -6.26 17.31 3.57
N ASP A 90 -5.42 17.55 2.57
CA ASP A 90 -5.78 17.38 1.16
C ASP A 90 -5.71 15.91 0.71
N VAL A 91 -4.70 15.18 1.22
CA VAL A 91 -4.37 13.82 0.79
C VAL A 91 -4.03 12.93 1.99
N VAL A 92 -4.57 11.71 1.98
CA VAL A 92 -4.25 10.63 2.93
C VAL A 92 -3.41 9.58 2.24
N ILE A 93 -2.29 9.20 2.85
CA ILE A 93 -1.46 8.08 2.39
C ILE A 93 -1.73 6.88 3.30
N ASN A 94 -2.14 5.76 2.69
CA ASN A 94 -2.34 4.47 3.34
C ASN A 94 -1.05 3.67 3.27
N ILE A 95 -0.33 3.59 4.38
CA ILE A 95 0.95 2.90 4.46
C ILE A 95 0.75 1.54 5.12
N GLN A 96 1.18 0.47 4.47
CA GLN A 96 1.05 -0.88 5.02
C GLN A 96 1.88 -1.04 6.30
N GLY A 97 1.24 -1.44 7.41
CA GLY A 97 1.89 -1.59 8.72
C GLY A 97 2.85 -2.78 8.82
N ASP A 98 3.01 -3.54 7.76
CA ASP A 98 3.85 -4.73 7.63
C ASP A 98 5.01 -4.55 6.62
N GLU A 99 5.25 -3.33 6.14
CA GLU A 99 6.33 -3.00 5.22
C GLU A 99 7.44 -2.17 5.90
N PRO A 100 8.28 -2.77 6.78
CA PRO A 100 9.28 -2.04 7.56
C PRO A 100 10.40 -1.41 6.72
N PHE A 101 10.53 -1.81 5.46
CA PHE A 101 11.54 -1.31 4.52
C PHE A 101 11.00 -0.28 3.52
N ILE A 102 9.82 0.29 3.78
CA ILE A 102 9.30 1.38 2.95
C ILE A 102 10.35 2.50 2.86
N GLN A 103 10.56 3.03 1.66
CA GLN A 103 11.59 4.03 1.42
C GLN A 103 10.98 5.43 1.21
N ARG A 104 11.77 6.46 1.57
CA ARG A 104 11.45 7.86 1.32
C ARG A 104 11.03 8.11 -0.13
N SER A 105 11.78 7.56 -1.10
CA SER A 105 11.51 7.74 -2.52
C SER A 105 10.12 7.24 -2.94
N GLN A 106 9.62 6.16 -2.34
CA GLN A 106 8.27 5.67 -2.63
C GLN A 106 7.19 6.63 -2.12
N LEU A 107 7.36 7.16 -0.92
CA LEU A 107 6.44 8.17 -0.35
C LEU A 107 6.47 9.46 -1.18
N GLU A 108 7.64 9.96 -1.53
CA GLU A 108 7.79 11.15 -2.39
C GLU A 108 7.17 10.93 -3.77
N THR A 109 7.37 9.75 -4.39
CA THR A 109 6.79 9.43 -5.70
C THR A 109 5.26 9.40 -5.66
N VAL A 110 4.65 8.79 -4.64
CA VAL A 110 3.18 8.77 -4.53
C VAL A 110 2.60 10.16 -4.25
N MET A 111 3.31 10.99 -3.47
CA MET A 111 2.92 12.38 -3.21
C MET A 111 2.98 13.22 -4.49
N GLN A 112 4.04 13.09 -5.31
CA GLN A 112 4.21 13.79 -6.59
C GLN A 112 3.10 13.47 -7.61
N CYS A 113 2.44 12.31 -7.51
CA CYS A 113 1.28 12.01 -8.36
C CYS A 113 0.18 13.07 -8.25
N PHE A 114 0.08 13.78 -7.12
CA PHE A 114 -0.92 14.82 -6.87
C PHE A 114 -0.54 16.20 -7.39
N ASP A 115 0.63 16.35 -8.02
CA ASP A 115 0.98 17.55 -8.81
C ASP A 115 0.06 17.69 -10.04
N ASP A 116 -0.46 16.56 -10.55
CA ASP A 116 -1.58 16.55 -11.49
C ASP A 116 -2.90 16.76 -10.72
N PRO A 117 -3.60 17.88 -10.91
CA PRO A 117 -4.84 18.18 -10.18
C PRO A 117 -5.98 17.18 -10.49
N ARG A 118 -5.87 16.40 -11.57
CA ARG A 118 -6.84 15.35 -11.93
C ARG A 118 -6.69 14.09 -11.09
N THR A 119 -5.59 13.94 -10.35
CA THR A 119 -5.33 12.75 -9.53
C THR A 119 -6.30 12.68 -8.36
N GLN A 120 -7.09 11.62 -8.33
CA GLN A 120 -8.04 11.29 -7.26
C GLN A 120 -7.43 10.29 -6.28
N ILE A 121 -6.83 9.23 -6.82
CA ILE A 121 -6.14 8.15 -6.12
C ILE A 121 -4.78 7.97 -6.78
N ALA A 122 -3.76 7.65 -6.01
CA ALA A 122 -2.44 7.30 -6.52
C ALA A 122 -1.96 5.98 -5.92
N THR A 123 -1.15 5.26 -6.69
CA THR A 123 -0.42 4.06 -6.26
C THR A 123 0.92 3.99 -6.98
N LEU A 124 1.71 2.93 -6.73
CA LEU A 124 3.00 2.74 -7.36
C LEU A 124 3.03 1.52 -8.27
N GLY A 125 3.89 1.59 -9.28
CA GLY A 125 4.21 0.49 -10.17
C GLY A 125 5.73 0.34 -10.33
N LYS A 126 6.21 -0.92 -10.30
CA LYS A 126 7.62 -1.25 -10.53
C LYS A 126 7.73 -2.09 -11.80
N PRO A 127 8.70 -1.82 -12.72
CA PRO A 127 8.99 -2.73 -13.81
C PRO A 127 9.35 -4.13 -13.29
N PHE A 128 8.87 -5.17 -13.96
CA PHE A 128 9.27 -6.54 -13.67
C PHE A 128 10.65 -6.84 -14.24
N ASP A 129 11.43 -7.63 -13.50
CA ASP A 129 12.79 -8.01 -13.86
C ASP A 129 12.88 -9.40 -14.52
N SER A 130 11.82 -10.25 -14.40
CA SER A 130 11.79 -11.60 -14.97
C SER A 130 10.39 -12.04 -15.37
N MET A 131 10.28 -12.93 -16.36
CA MET A 131 8.99 -13.52 -16.77
C MET A 131 8.39 -14.40 -15.68
N GLU A 132 9.19 -15.11 -14.90
CA GLU A 132 8.72 -15.87 -13.75
C GLU A 132 7.95 -14.97 -12.76
N ALA A 133 8.48 -13.77 -12.49
CA ALA A 133 7.80 -12.79 -11.62
C ALA A 133 6.51 -12.25 -12.26
N VAL A 134 6.49 -12.04 -13.59
CA VAL A 134 5.30 -11.61 -14.33
C VAL A 134 4.20 -12.68 -14.27
N GLU A 135 4.54 -13.96 -14.39
CA GLU A 135 3.61 -15.07 -14.36
C GLU A 135 3.04 -15.36 -12.96
N ASN A 136 3.70 -14.88 -11.90
CA ASN A 136 3.25 -15.08 -10.53
C ASN A 136 1.92 -14.34 -10.28
N PRO A 137 0.81 -15.05 -9.95
CA PRO A 137 -0.50 -14.45 -9.69
C PRO A 137 -0.53 -13.62 -8.40
N ASN A 138 0.44 -13.80 -7.49
CA ASN A 138 0.56 -12.99 -6.27
C ASN A 138 1.21 -11.62 -6.53
N SER A 139 1.73 -11.39 -7.74
CA SER A 139 2.26 -10.11 -8.21
C SER A 139 1.30 -9.50 -9.23
N PRO A 140 0.30 -8.69 -8.83
CA PRO A 140 -0.64 -8.10 -9.76
C PRO A 140 0.06 -7.20 -10.78
N LYS A 141 -0.40 -7.27 -12.03
CA LYS A 141 0.09 -6.46 -13.15
C LYS A 141 -0.78 -5.23 -13.31
N ILE A 142 -0.19 -4.15 -13.82
CA ILE A 142 -0.89 -2.91 -14.14
C ILE A 142 -0.67 -2.59 -15.61
N VAL A 143 -1.72 -2.20 -16.30
CA VAL A 143 -1.63 -1.55 -17.62
C VAL A 143 -2.06 -0.09 -17.50
N LEU A 144 -1.34 0.81 -18.17
CA LEU A 144 -1.51 2.25 -18.05
C LEU A 144 -2.02 2.85 -19.36
N ASP A 145 -2.72 3.98 -19.23
CA ASP A 145 -2.94 4.90 -20.33
C ASP A 145 -1.69 5.79 -20.59
N ASN A 146 -1.76 6.63 -21.63
CA ASN A 146 -0.65 7.53 -21.99
C ASN A 146 -0.38 8.62 -20.96
N ASP A 147 -1.33 8.91 -20.08
CA ASP A 147 -1.20 9.89 -18.99
C ASP A 147 -0.70 9.25 -17.68
N GLY A 148 -0.44 7.92 -17.67
CA GLY A 148 0.03 7.16 -16.51
C GLY A 148 -1.08 6.84 -15.51
N TYR A 149 -2.33 6.79 -15.94
CA TYR A 149 -3.43 6.27 -15.13
C TYR A 149 -3.66 4.80 -15.42
N ALA A 150 -4.01 4.04 -14.38
CA ALA A 150 -4.31 2.62 -14.52
C ALA A 150 -5.56 2.40 -15.38
N LEU A 151 -5.41 1.58 -16.42
CA LEU A 151 -6.52 1.04 -17.21
C LEU A 151 -7.12 -0.19 -16.54
N TYR A 152 -6.26 -1.06 -15.99
CA TYR A 152 -6.68 -2.26 -15.28
C TYR A 152 -5.54 -2.83 -14.42
N PHE A 153 -5.94 -3.58 -13.37
CA PHE A 153 -5.05 -4.41 -12.55
C PHE A 153 -5.50 -5.87 -12.68
N SER A 154 -4.56 -6.81 -12.83
CA SER A 154 -4.89 -8.23 -12.89
C SER A 154 -3.82 -9.12 -12.28
N ARG A 155 -4.26 -10.25 -11.70
CA ARG A 155 -3.37 -11.35 -11.34
C ARG A 155 -2.91 -12.13 -12.57
N SER A 156 -3.71 -12.15 -13.65
CA SER A 156 -3.31 -12.68 -14.95
C SER A 156 -2.23 -11.83 -15.60
N VAL A 157 -1.48 -12.40 -16.52
CA VAL A 157 -0.52 -11.65 -17.32
C VAL A 157 -1.26 -10.74 -18.29
N ILE A 158 -1.09 -9.45 -18.15
CA ILE A 158 -1.60 -8.40 -19.02
C ILE A 158 -0.52 -7.36 -19.33
N PRO A 159 -0.43 -6.84 -20.60
CA PRO A 159 -1.17 -7.27 -21.77
C PRO A 159 -0.62 -8.57 -22.37
N PHE A 160 -1.37 -9.19 -23.27
CA PHE A 160 -0.84 -10.27 -24.09
C PHE A 160 0.02 -9.72 -25.23
N VAL A 161 1.24 -10.21 -25.40
CA VAL A 161 2.16 -9.78 -26.46
C VAL A 161 2.01 -10.70 -27.67
N ARG A 162 1.12 -10.33 -28.60
CA ARG A 162 0.79 -11.14 -29.76
C ARG A 162 1.98 -11.34 -30.70
N GLY A 163 2.18 -12.58 -31.16
CA GLY A 163 3.22 -12.95 -32.13
C GLY A 163 4.62 -13.07 -31.57
N LYS A 164 4.72 -13.21 -30.23
CA LYS A 164 5.97 -13.47 -29.52
C LYS A 164 5.79 -14.62 -28.53
N GLU A 165 6.83 -15.41 -28.36
CA GLU A 165 6.88 -16.42 -27.29
C GLU A 165 6.98 -15.71 -25.92
N SER A 166 6.47 -16.34 -24.85
CA SER A 166 6.38 -15.71 -23.54
C SER A 166 7.72 -15.27 -22.97
N GLU A 167 8.80 -16.01 -23.27
CA GLU A 167 10.15 -15.73 -22.83
C GLU A 167 10.74 -14.43 -23.40
N GLU A 168 10.14 -13.94 -24.51
CA GLU A 168 10.57 -12.71 -25.17
C GLU A 168 9.76 -11.48 -24.73
N TRP A 169 8.63 -11.65 -24.02
CA TRP A 169 7.67 -10.57 -23.76
C TRP A 169 8.28 -9.36 -23.08
N LEU A 170 9.16 -9.54 -22.07
CA LEU A 170 9.83 -8.43 -21.38
C LEU A 170 10.73 -7.58 -22.31
N ARG A 171 11.18 -8.14 -23.44
CA ARG A 171 11.97 -7.38 -24.44
C ARG A 171 11.08 -6.48 -25.31
N HIS A 172 9.77 -6.77 -25.35
CA HIS A 172 8.82 -6.11 -26.22
C HIS A 172 7.82 -5.22 -25.50
N PHE A 173 7.60 -5.46 -24.18
CA PHE A 173 6.67 -4.68 -23.37
C PHE A 173 7.18 -4.55 -21.91
N PRO A 174 7.18 -3.33 -21.34
CA PRO A 174 7.58 -3.10 -19.95
C PRO A 174 6.40 -3.45 -19.01
N PHE A 175 6.32 -4.71 -18.59
CA PHE A 175 5.31 -5.13 -17.61
C PHE A 175 5.54 -4.41 -16.28
N LEU A 176 4.47 -3.95 -15.64
CA LEU A 176 4.50 -3.25 -14.36
C LEU A 176 3.84 -4.08 -13.26
N LYS A 177 4.58 -4.30 -12.17
CA LYS A 177 4.10 -4.87 -10.92
C LYS A 177 3.44 -3.78 -10.09
N HIS A 178 2.27 -4.06 -9.55
CA HIS A 178 1.62 -3.20 -8.57
C HIS A 178 2.35 -3.25 -7.21
N ILE A 179 2.61 -2.07 -6.64
CA ILE A 179 3.12 -1.88 -5.28
C ILE A 179 2.00 -1.28 -4.43
N GLY A 180 1.62 -1.97 -3.35
CA GLY A 180 0.42 -1.71 -2.55
C GLY A 180 0.42 -0.45 -1.67
N LEU A 181 1.17 0.59 -2.04
CA LEU A 181 1.12 1.91 -1.40
C LEU A 181 0.06 2.76 -2.09
N TYR A 182 -0.89 3.30 -1.33
CA TYR A 182 -1.96 4.12 -1.87
C TYR A 182 -2.05 5.50 -1.21
N ALA A 183 -2.44 6.48 -2.01
CA ALA A 183 -2.81 7.80 -1.52
C ALA A 183 -4.12 8.26 -2.17
N TYR A 184 -4.91 9.02 -1.42
CA TYR A 184 -6.25 9.43 -1.82
C TYR A 184 -6.46 10.91 -1.50
N ARG A 185 -7.17 11.66 -2.35
CA ARG A 185 -7.79 12.90 -1.86
C ARG A 185 -8.76 12.54 -0.72
N THR A 186 -8.80 13.38 0.31
CA THR A 186 -9.57 13.08 1.53
C THR A 186 -11.06 12.86 1.26
N GLU A 187 -11.66 13.66 0.37
CA GLU A 187 -13.04 13.46 -0.07
C GLU A 187 -13.23 12.14 -0.81
N VAL A 188 -12.28 11.78 -1.70
CA VAL A 188 -12.33 10.53 -2.46
C VAL A 188 -12.20 9.31 -1.55
N LEU A 189 -11.33 9.37 -0.52
CA LEU A 189 -11.23 8.30 0.48
C LEU A 189 -12.59 8.04 1.15
N ARG A 190 -13.31 9.10 1.56
CA ARG A 190 -14.64 8.99 2.16
C ARG A 190 -15.70 8.41 1.22
N GLU A 191 -15.57 8.67 -0.08
CA GLU A 191 -16.46 8.11 -1.09
C GLU A 191 -16.17 6.63 -1.33
N VAL A 192 -14.91 6.27 -1.60
CA VAL A 192 -14.54 4.89 -1.94
C VAL A 192 -14.67 3.91 -0.78
N SER A 193 -14.52 4.37 0.47
CA SER A 193 -14.76 3.55 1.66
C SER A 193 -16.22 3.13 1.85
N ARG A 194 -17.17 3.81 1.20
CA ARG A 194 -18.61 3.48 1.26
C ARG A 194 -19.08 2.62 0.09
N LEU A 195 -18.25 2.38 -0.88
CA LEU A 195 -18.60 1.56 -2.04
C LEU A 195 -18.78 0.10 -1.63
N PRO A 196 -19.84 -0.56 -2.10
CA PRO A 196 -19.97 -2.00 -1.91
C PRO A 196 -18.90 -2.74 -2.72
N GLN A 197 -18.53 -3.94 -2.27
CA GLN A 197 -17.64 -4.81 -3.03
C GLN A 197 -18.16 -5.03 -4.46
N SER A 198 -17.25 -5.00 -5.42
CA SER A 198 -17.58 -5.09 -6.84
C SER A 198 -17.26 -6.47 -7.42
N PRO A 199 -17.91 -6.90 -8.50
CA PRO A 199 -17.65 -8.20 -9.13
C PRO A 199 -16.18 -8.40 -9.55
N LEU A 200 -15.52 -7.36 -10.07
CA LEU A 200 -14.10 -7.46 -10.47
C LEU A 200 -13.19 -7.58 -9.26
N GLU A 201 -13.45 -6.83 -8.20
CA GLU A 201 -12.72 -6.95 -6.93
C GLU A 201 -12.82 -8.37 -6.36
N LEU A 202 -14.03 -8.94 -6.32
CA LEU A 202 -14.25 -10.28 -5.80
C LEU A 202 -13.56 -11.35 -6.66
N ALA A 203 -13.59 -11.21 -7.98
CA ALA A 203 -12.96 -12.16 -8.90
C ALA A 203 -11.44 -12.18 -8.78
N GLU A 204 -10.81 -11.01 -8.71
CA GLU A 204 -9.35 -10.86 -8.66
C GLU A 204 -8.82 -10.77 -7.23
N SER A 205 -9.68 -10.56 -6.22
CA SER A 205 -9.30 -10.21 -4.84
C SER A 205 -8.37 -9.00 -4.82
N LEU A 206 -8.74 -7.95 -5.55
CA LEU A 206 -8.02 -6.69 -5.71
C LEU A 206 -8.97 -5.52 -5.45
N GLU A 207 -8.87 -4.88 -4.26
CA GLU A 207 -9.78 -3.82 -3.80
C GLU A 207 -9.84 -2.63 -4.79
N GLN A 208 -8.73 -2.27 -5.41
CA GLN A 208 -8.64 -1.14 -6.34
C GLN A 208 -9.51 -1.31 -7.61
N LEU A 209 -9.91 -2.53 -7.94
CA LEU A 209 -10.84 -2.77 -9.05
C LEU A 209 -12.25 -2.28 -8.72
N ARG A 210 -12.64 -2.23 -7.43
CA ARG A 210 -13.87 -1.57 -6.99
C ARG A 210 -13.89 -0.10 -7.41
N TRP A 211 -12.78 0.60 -7.19
CA TRP A 211 -12.68 2.02 -7.50
C TRP A 211 -12.69 2.26 -9.01
N LEU A 212 -11.89 1.50 -9.78
CA LEU A 212 -11.90 1.58 -11.26
C LEU A 212 -13.28 1.29 -11.84
N GLN A 213 -13.97 0.25 -11.33
CA GLN A 213 -15.30 -0.13 -11.81
C GLN A 213 -16.36 0.95 -11.51
N ASN A 214 -16.15 1.79 -10.50
CA ASN A 214 -16.99 2.93 -10.16
C ASN A 214 -16.50 4.26 -10.80
N GLY A 215 -15.54 4.21 -11.73
CA GLY A 215 -15.12 5.36 -12.53
C GLY A 215 -14.04 6.24 -11.90
N TYR A 216 -13.48 5.87 -10.74
CA TYR A 216 -12.35 6.59 -10.16
C TYR A 216 -11.06 6.32 -10.95
N LYS A 217 -10.23 7.36 -11.07
CA LYS A 217 -8.94 7.27 -11.76
C LYS A 217 -7.82 7.08 -10.75
N ILE A 218 -6.94 6.11 -11.04
CA ILE A 218 -5.78 5.79 -10.21
C ILE A 218 -4.51 6.16 -10.98
N LYS A 219 -3.81 7.20 -10.53
CA LYS A 219 -2.50 7.58 -11.06
C LYS A 219 -1.45 6.60 -10.56
N VAL A 220 -0.52 6.20 -11.41
CA VAL A 220 0.56 5.27 -11.05
C VAL A 220 1.91 5.99 -11.13
N GLY A 221 2.56 6.17 -9.99
CA GLY A 221 3.95 6.60 -9.91
C GLY A 221 4.88 5.42 -10.15
N LEU A 222 5.97 5.62 -10.90
CA LEU A 222 6.96 4.56 -11.14
C LEU A 222 8.04 4.59 -10.05
N THR A 223 8.41 3.40 -9.58
CA THR A 223 9.48 3.19 -8.59
C THR A 223 10.34 2.00 -8.99
N ASP A 224 11.63 2.04 -8.64
CA ASP A 224 12.54 0.91 -8.77
C ASP A 224 12.64 0.09 -7.47
N VAL A 225 11.97 0.57 -6.40
CA VAL A 225 12.04 -0.03 -5.08
C VAL A 225 10.91 -1.05 -4.91
N GLU A 226 11.28 -2.23 -4.42
CA GLU A 226 10.36 -3.25 -3.93
C GLU A 226 10.66 -3.51 -2.46
N THR A 227 9.62 -3.40 -1.63
CA THR A 227 9.71 -3.68 -0.20
C THR A 227 9.36 -5.14 0.09
N ILE A 228 9.90 -5.67 1.17
CA ILE A 228 9.52 -6.98 1.69
C ILE A 228 8.43 -6.76 2.73
N GLY A 229 7.21 -7.20 2.40
CA GLY A 229 6.13 -7.26 3.38
C GLY A 229 6.32 -8.47 4.31
N ILE A 230 6.02 -8.28 5.59
CA ILE A 230 6.06 -9.35 6.60
C ILE A 230 4.65 -9.89 6.78
N ASP A 231 4.35 -11.02 6.16
CA ASP A 231 3.06 -11.70 6.24
C ASP A 231 3.09 -13.00 7.03
N THR A 232 4.26 -13.60 7.15
CA THR A 232 4.51 -14.87 7.84
C THR A 232 5.75 -14.76 8.74
N PRO A 233 5.96 -15.69 9.69
CA PRO A 233 7.20 -15.76 10.45
C PRO A 233 8.47 -15.94 9.58
N GLU A 234 8.34 -16.64 8.45
CA GLU A 234 9.43 -16.83 7.49
C GLU A 234 9.81 -15.51 6.80
N ASP A 235 8.81 -14.62 6.55
CA ASP A 235 9.08 -13.28 6.03
C ASP A 235 9.84 -12.43 7.06
N LEU A 236 9.51 -12.57 8.35
CA LEU A 236 10.23 -11.88 9.42
C LEU A 236 11.70 -12.31 9.46
N GLN A 237 11.98 -13.61 9.33
CA GLN A 237 13.35 -14.11 9.29
C GLN A 237 14.12 -13.55 8.09
N ARG A 238 13.52 -13.52 6.89
CA ARG A 238 14.12 -12.88 5.70
C ARG A 238 14.36 -11.38 5.90
N ALA A 239 13.45 -10.72 6.61
CA ALA A 239 13.59 -9.31 6.96
C ALA A 239 14.76 -9.07 7.92
N GLU A 240 15.01 -9.96 8.89
CA GLU A 240 16.16 -9.90 9.80
C GLU A 240 17.49 -10.09 9.06
N GLU A 241 17.55 -11.05 8.13
CA GLU A 241 18.72 -11.26 7.28
C GLU A 241 19.04 -9.99 6.46
N LYS A 242 18.00 -9.39 5.85
CA LYS A 242 18.16 -8.13 5.10
C LYS A 242 18.62 -6.98 5.99
N LEU A 243 18.05 -6.83 7.17
CA LEU A 243 18.44 -5.76 8.11
C LEU A 243 19.89 -5.88 8.56
N SER A 244 20.39 -7.11 8.72
CA SER A 244 21.77 -7.41 9.11
C SER A 244 22.78 -7.13 7.98
N SER A 245 22.31 -6.98 6.75
CA SER A 245 23.13 -6.72 5.55
C SER A 245 23.20 -5.23 5.16
N LEU A 246 22.44 -4.37 5.84
CA LEU A 246 22.40 -2.91 5.65
C LEU A 246 23.35 -2.21 6.59
#